data_0669db6f81d883ca7ecf892389360f67
#
_entry.id   0669db6f81d883ca7ecf892389360f67
#
_cell.length_a   1.000
_cell.length_b   1.000
_cell.length_c   1.000
_cell.angle_alpha   90.00
_cell.angle_beta   90.00
_cell.angle_gamma   90.00
#
_symmetry.space_group_name_H-M   'P 1'
#
loop_
_entity.id
_entity.type
_entity.pdbx_description
1 polymer ?
#
loop_
_entity_poly.entity_id
_entity_poly.type
_entity_poly.pdbx_seq_one_letter_code
_entity_poly.pdbx_strand_id
1 'polypeptide(L)'
;MMMTTERYVLHRERVLKELAGMLVAVENKLHLVDRRRRREDKLIERARQLEIQRAQNKTDPKDANANETISYRIGAYMQMKKLEEVYTNRELSWLQFNERVLNEAGNPRVPLAERLTFASIYQTNLDEFFMVRVGSLMMQMNSKEKIFENKTKMSSEEQVSAILDRVCELEKKKARIYEQLMGELEPKGVRIINFNKLSKDEGDLLEAYFDAHIAPFLSPMIIGKQQPFPFLANKQLYAVVLLTTQKGKKKTGIVPCSNSVFKRLIEIPTRPGTFMLSEELILHFVSKLYPKYVIREKSIMRVTRNADIDAQSMYDEDMDYRNMMEELIKKRVRLDPVRVELSRKINRKAIDELSSFLEIGKKHFISVKTPLDMSFVFQLQHYLRDKQEL
;
A
#
# COMPACT_ATOMS: atom_id res chain seq x y z
N MET A 1 -34.60 -2.09 -18.06
CA MET A 1 -34.92 -3.49 -17.70
C MET A 1 -34.28 -3.74 -16.33
N MET A 2 -35.08 -3.62 -15.25
CA MET A 2 -34.61 -3.69 -13.86
C MET A 2 -34.05 -5.08 -13.56
N MET A 3 -32.79 -5.16 -13.18
CA MET A 3 -32.29 -6.35 -12.49
C MET A 3 -32.84 -6.31 -11.07
N THR A 4 -33.68 -7.27 -10.72
CA THR A 4 -34.23 -7.41 -9.37
C THR A 4 -33.08 -7.60 -8.36
N THR A 5 -33.27 -7.16 -7.13
CA THR A 5 -32.30 -7.29 -6.02
C THR A 5 -31.79 -8.73 -5.88
N GLU A 6 -32.61 -9.74 -6.18
CA GLU A 6 -32.23 -11.16 -6.22
C GLU A 6 -31.19 -11.47 -7.30
N ARG A 7 -31.29 -10.88 -8.49
CA ARG A 7 -30.30 -11.09 -9.57
C ARG A 7 -28.95 -10.46 -9.23
N TYR A 8 -28.96 -9.35 -8.48
CA TYR A 8 -27.74 -8.70 -8.02
C TYR A 8 -27.03 -9.54 -6.94
N VAL A 9 -27.78 -10.07 -5.99
CA VAL A 9 -27.25 -10.96 -4.94
C VAL A 9 -26.66 -12.22 -5.58
N LEU A 10 -27.38 -12.82 -6.53
CA LEU A 10 -26.92 -13.98 -7.31
C LEU A 10 -25.66 -13.68 -8.14
N HIS A 11 -25.57 -12.50 -8.75
CA HIS A 11 -24.40 -12.10 -9.51
C HIS A 11 -23.19 -11.87 -8.59
N ARG A 12 -23.38 -11.19 -7.46
CA ARG A 12 -22.35 -11.00 -6.42
C ARG A 12 -21.86 -12.33 -5.85
N GLU A 13 -22.75 -13.25 -5.54
CA GLU A 13 -22.40 -14.59 -5.08
C GLU A 13 -21.65 -15.39 -6.15
N ARG A 14 -22.03 -15.25 -7.41
CA ARG A 14 -21.34 -15.88 -8.54
C ARG A 14 -19.92 -15.33 -8.71
N VAL A 15 -19.74 -14.01 -8.67
CA VAL A 15 -18.41 -13.35 -8.75
C VAL A 15 -17.55 -13.74 -7.54
N LEU A 16 -18.11 -13.78 -6.33
CA LEU A 16 -17.40 -14.23 -5.13
C LEU A 16 -17.02 -15.71 -5.22
N LYS A 17 -17.89 -16.58 -5.77
CA LYS A 17 -17.56 -17.98 -6.02
C LYS A 17 -16.50 -18.17 -7.10
N GLU A 18 -16.52 -17.37 -8.16
CA GLU A 18 -15.49 -17.40 -9.21
C GLU A 18 -14.14 -16.92 -8.65
N LEU A 19 -14.13 -15.85 -7.85
CA LEU A 19 -12.93 -15.37 -7.16
C LEU A 19 -12.40 -16.40 -6.14
N ALA A 20 -13.28 -17.03 -5.36
CA ALA A 20 -12.91 -18.11 -4.46
C ALA A 20 -12.37 -19.32 -5.22
N GLY A 21 -12.99 -19.69 -6.36
CA GLY A 21 -12.50 -20.73 -7.25
C GLY A 21 -11.14 -20.43 -7.87
N MET A 22 -10.88 -19.17 -8.22
CA MET A 22 -9.56 -18.71 -8.68
C MET A 22 -8.52 -18.74 -7.55
N LEU A 23 -8.89 -18.37 -6.33
CA LEU A 23 -8.03 -18.47 -5.15
C LEU A 23 -7.62 -19.94 -4.88
N VAL A 24 -8.59 -20.85 -4.87
CA VAL A 24 -8.35 -22.29 -4.71
C VAL A 24 -7.53 -22.86 -5.87
N ALA A 25 -7.74 -22.38 -7.11
CA ALA A 25 -6.93 -22.79 -8.26
C ALA A 25 -5.47 -22.27 -8.16
N VAL A 26 -5.26 -21.09 -7.61
CA VAL A 26 -3.95 -20.51 -7.32
C VAL A 26 -3.28 -21.26 -6.17
N GLU A 27 -4.01 -21.56 -5.09
CA GLU A 27 -3.50 -22.39 -3.99
C GLU A 27 -3.14 -23.80 -4.45
N ASN A 28 -3.97 -24.44 -5.27
CA ASN A 28 -3.68 -25.75 -5.84
C ASN A 28 -2.48 -25.73 -6.81
N LYS A 29 -2.31 -24.64 -7.60
CA LYS A 29 -1.08 -24.44 -8.39
C LYS A 29 0.14 -24.21 -7.52
N LEU A 30 0.01 -23.45 -6.44
CA LEU A 30 1.06 -23.26 -5.43
C LEU A 30 1.44 -24.57 -4.75
N HIS A 31 0.47 -25.41 -4.38
CA HIS A 31 0.73 -26.75 -3.82
C HIS A 31 1.37 -27.72 -4.83
N LEU A 32 1.03 -27.63 -6.11
CA LEU A 32 1.70 -28.40 -7.17
C LEU A 32 3.13 -27.92 -7.38
N VAL A 33 3.36 -26.60 -7.35
CA VAL A 33 4.70 -25.99 -7.39
C VAL A 33 5.52 -26.42 -6.17
N ASP A 34 4.94 -26.41 -4.97
CA ASP A 34 5.59 -26.83 -3.72
C ASP A 34 5.96 -28.33 -3.72
N ARG A 35 5.09 -29.22 -4.27
CA ARG A 35 5.41 -30.64 -4.41
C ARG A 35 6.54 -30.89 -5.42
N ARG A 36 6.55 -30.15 -6.52
CA ARG A 36 7.60 -30.20 -7.53
C ARG A 36 8.92 -29.69 -6.94
N ARG A 37 8.86 -28.58 -6.19
CA ARG A 37 9.97 -27.98 -5.45
C ARG A 37 10.60 -28.95 -4.45
N ARG A 38 9.81 -29.63 -3.60
CA ARG A 38 10.33 -30.63 -2.65
C ARG A 38 11.01 -31.83 -3.33
N ARG A 39 10.60 -32.15 -4.55
CA ARG A 39 11.30 -33.19 -5.37
C ARG A 39 12.63 -32.66 -5.94
N GLU A 40 12.63 -31.41 -6.40
CA GLU A 40 13.83 -30.74 -6.93
C GLU A 40 14.86 -30.51 -5.82
N ASP A 41 14.45 -30.03 -4.64
CA ASP A 41 15.31 -29.85 -3.47
C ASP A 41 15.94 -31.20 -3.02
N LYS A 42 15.19 -32.30 -3.05
CA LYS A 42 15.72 -33.64 -2.77
C LYS A 42 16.73 -34.13 -3.82
N LEU A 43 16.53 -33.78 -5.10
CA LEU A 43 17.46 -34.12 -6.17
C LEU A 43 18.75 -33.31 -6.07
N ILE A 44 18.65 -32.02 -5.73
CA ILE A 44 19.81 -31.14 -5.52
C ILE A 44 20.63 -31.62 -4.31
N GLU A 45 19.97 -31.95 -3.20
CA GLU A 45 20.64 -32.45 -2.00
C GLU A 45 21.32 -33.81 -2.27
N ARG A 46 20.67 -34.70 -3.05
CA ARG A 46 21.25 -35.99 -3.43
C ARG A 46 22.44 -35.82 -4.37
N ALA A 47 22.40 -34.86 -5.29
CA ALA A 47 23.51 -34.50 -6.15
C ALA A 47 24.69 -33.95 -5.32
N ARG A 48 24.41 -33.11 -4.34
CA ARG A 48 25.41 -32.56 -3.41
C ARG A 48 26.09 -33.64 -2.56
N GLN A 49 25.31 -34.59 -2.05
CA GLN A 49 25.85 -35.71 -1.30
C GLN A 49 26.72 -36.63 -2.18
N LEU A 50 26.33 -36.85 -3.44
CA LEU A 50 27.15 -37.59 -4.40
C LEU A 50 28.46 -36.88 -4.76
N GLU A 51 28.46 -35.55 -4.84
CA GLU A 51 29.67 -34.75 -5.02
C GLU A 51 30.63 -34.86 -3.83
N ILE A 52 30.09 -34.78 -2.60
CA ILE A 52 30.87 -34.95 -1.36
C ILE A 52 31.47 -36.34 -1.30
N GLN A 53 30.70 -37.40 -1.61
CA GLN A 53 31.21 -38.77 -1.67
C GLN A 53 32.27 -38.95 -2.75
N ARG A 54 32.12 -38.35 -3.93
CA ARG A 54 33.12 -38.37 -5.00
C ARG A 54 34.38 -37.60 -4.62
N ALA A 55 34.27 -36.48 -3.90
CA ALA A 55 35.40 -35.71 -3.41
C ALA A 55 36.17 -36.46 -2.33
N GLN A 56 35.50 -37.26 -1.50
CA GLN A 56 36.12 -38.10 -0.46
C GLN A 56 36.82 -39.36 -1.01
N ASN A 57 36.39 -39.86 -2.18
CA ASN A 57 36.95 -41.08 -2.80
C ASN A 57 38.08 -40.83 -3.82
N LYS A 58 38.55 -39.58 -3.97
CA LYS A 58 39.65 -39.25 -4.89
C LYS A 58 41.00 -39.22 -4.18
N THR A 59 41.77 -40.25 -4.40
CA THR A 59 43.17 -40.38 -3.95
C THR A 59 44.21 -40.20 -5.05
N ASP A 60 43.93 -39.59 -6.20
CA ASP A 60 44.98 -39.40 -7.23
C ASP A 60 44.83 -38.07 -8.01
N PRO A 61 45.86 -37.17 -7.97
CA PRO A 61 45.74 -35.83 -8.56
C PRO A 61 46.09 -35.72 -10.02
N LYS A 62 46.27 -36.79 -10.78
CA LYS A 62 46.78 -36.74 -12.16
C LYS A 62 45.77 -37.04 -13.27
N ASP A 63 44.51 -37.27 -12.98
CA ASP A 63 43.57 -37.69 -13.99
C ASP A 63 42.66 -36.56 -14.53
N ALA A 64 42.42 -36.63 -15.81
CA ALA A 64 41.73 -35.84 -16.79
C ALA A 64 40.34 -35.26 -16.42
N ASN A 65 39.92 -35.30 -15.17
CA ASN A 65 38.56 -34.99 -14.66
C ASN A 65 38.33 -33.55 -14.21
N ALA A 66 39.35 -32.67 -14.27
CA ALA A 66 39.16 -31.24 -13.93
C ALA A 66 38.26 -30.55 -14.98
N ASN A 67 38.40 -30.93 -16.25
CA ASN A 67 37.59 -30.36 -17.34
C ASN A 67 36.12 -30.84 -17.30
N GLU A 68 35.84 -32.08 -16.90
CA GLU A 68 34.49 -32.60 -16.71
C GLU A 68 33.79 -31.93 -15.50
N THR A 69 34.53 -31.72 -14.40
CA THR A 69 34.01 -31.04 -13.21
C THR A 69 33.69 -29.54 -13.49
N ILE A 70 34.53 -28.89 -14.29
CA ILE A 70 34.31 -27.52 -14.74
C ILE A 70 33.13 -27.46 -15.71
N SER A 71 33.03 -28.38 -16.65
CA SER A 71 31.91 -28.47 -17.60
C SER A 71 30.57 -28.74 -16.89
N TYR A 72 30.57 -29.60 -15.87
CA TYR A 72 29.38 -29.86 -15.03
C TYR A 72 28.98 -28.64 -14.20
N ARG A 73 29.94 -27.94 -13.59
CA ARG A 73 29.69 -26.67 -12.84
C ARG A 73 29.17 -25.58 -13.74
N ILE A 74 29.70 -25.44 -14.95
CA ILE A 74 29.22 -24.50 -15.96
C ILE A 74 27.81 -24.89 -16.41
N GLY A 75 27.52 -26.16 -16.65
CA GLY A 75 26.19 -26.67 -16.99
C GLY A 75 25.18 -26.44 -15.89
N ALA A 76 25.52 -26.71 -14.62
CA ALA A 76 24.71 -26.48 -13.46
C ALA A 76 24.46 -24.94 -13.25
N TYR A 77 25.49 -24.12 -13.44
CA TYR A 77 25.38 -22.66 -13.39
C TYR A 77 24.50 -22.09 -14.51
N MET A 78 24.66 -22.59 -15.73
CA MET A 78 23.84 -22.24 -16.89
C MET A 78 22.37 -22.64 -16.67
N GLN A 79 22.13 -23.81 -16.08
CA GLN A 79 20.80 -24.31 -15.77
C GLN A 79 20.15 -23.52 -14.62
N MET A 80 20.90 -23.12 -13.59
CA MET A 80 20.46 -22.20 -12.56
C MET A 80 20.09 -20.82 -13.13
N LYS A 81 20.96 -20.24 -13.98
CA LYS A 81 20.70 -18.95 -14.64
C LYS A 81 19.47 -19.00 -15.54
N LYS A 82 19.26 -20.11 -16.25
CA LYS A 82 18.05 -20.35 -17.05
C LYS A 82 16.80 -20.49 -16.19
N LEU A 83 16.91 -21.01 -14.97
CA LEU A 83 15.82 -21.10 -14.00
C LEU A 83 15.47 -19.71 -13.42
N GLU A 84 16.48 -18.89 -13.13
CA GLU A 84 16.27 -17.49 -12.67
C GLU A 84 15.54 -16.65 -13.72
N GLU A 85 15.80 -16.87 -15.02
CA GLU A 85 15.11 -16.20 -16.13
C GLU A 85 13.65 -16.67 -16.33
N VAL A 86 13.31 -17.88 -15.89
CA VAL A 86 11.98 -18.49 -16.06
C VAL A 86 11.04 -18.15 -14.90
N TYR A 87 11.58 -17.87 -13.72
CA TYR A 87 10.76 -17.62 -12.53
C TYR A 87 10.63 -16.12 -12.23
N THR A 88 9.41 -15.69 -12.05
CA THR A 88 9.13 -14.36 -11.49
C THR A 88 9.18 -14.42 -9.96
N ASN A 89 9.79 -13.43 -9.33
CA ASN A 89 9.75 -13.28 -7.88
C ASN A 89 8.31 -13.34 -7.36
N ARG A 90 8.10 -14.04 -6.24
CA ARG A 90 6.78 -14.29 -5.66
C ARG A 90 6.00 -13.00 -5.37
N GLU A 91 6.66 -11.99 -4.84
CA GLU A 91 6.02 -10.73 -4.47
C GLU A 91 5.68 -9.88 -5.70
N LEU A 92 6.53 -9.89 -6.73
CA LEU A 92 6.23 -9.26 -8.03
C LEU A 92 5.10 -9.98 -8.75
N SER A 93 5.03 -11.31 -8.66
CA SER A 93 3.91 -12.10 -9.17
C SER A 93 2.59 -11.76 -8.47
N TRP A 94 2.63 -11.51 -7.15
CA TRP A 94 1.47 -11.05 -6.39
C TRP A 94 1.01 -9.66 -6.86
N LEU A 95 1.93 -8.73 -7.13
CA LEU A 95 1.58 -7.43 -7.70
C LEU A 95 0.93 -7.56 -9.09
N GLN A 96 1.37 -8.51 -9.93
CA GLN A 96 0.71 -8.82 -11.20
C GLN A 96 -0.72 -9.34 -11.00
N PHE A 97 -0.94 -10.14 -9.95
CA PHE A 97 -2.30 -10.57 -9.57
C PHE A 97 -3.16 -9.36 -9.18
N ASN A 98 -2.68 -8.49 -8.29
CA ASN A 98 -3.43 -7.31 -7.87
C ASN A 98 -3.65 -6.31 -9.04
N GLU A 99 -2.72 -6.26 -10.00
CA GLU A 99 -2.92 -5.49 -11.24
C GLU A 99 -4.12 -6.00 -12.06
N ARG A 100 -4.41 -7.30 -12.06
CA ARG A 100 -5.61 -7.83 -12.72
C ARG A 100 -6.89 -7.31 -12.05
N VAL A 101 -6.91 -7.19 -10.72
CA VAL A 101 -8.01 -6.55 -9.99
C VAL A 101 -8.17 -5.09 -10.43
N LEU A 102 -7.08 -4.37 -10.59
CA LEU A 102 -7.09 -3.00 -11.10
C LEU A 102 -7.58 -2.93 -12.56
N ASN A 103 -7.29 -3.93 -13.39
CA ASN A 103 -7.77 -4.00 -14.77
C ASN A 103 -9.30 -4.11 -14.83
N GLU A 104 -9.93 -4.84 -13.88
CA GLU A 104 -11.40 -4.91 -13.82
C GLU A 104 -12.02 -3.54 -13.49
N ALA A 105 -11.36 -2.71 -12.68
CA ALA A 105 -11.77 -1.32 -12.49
C ALA A 105 -11.72 -0.49 -13.80
N GLY A 106 -10.80 -0.80 -14.69
CA GLY A 106 -10.68 -0.18 -16.02
C GLY A 106 -11.51 -0.81 -17.12
N ASN A 107 -12.19 -1.94 -16.87
CA ASN A 107 -12.88 -2.73 -17.88
C ASN A 107 -14.30 -2.18 -18.15
N PRO A 108 -14.60 -1.61 -19.33
CA PRO A 108 -15.92 -1.02 -19.62
C PRO A 108 -17.06 -2.03 -19.71
N ARG A 109 -16.76 -3.35 -19.75
CA ARG A 109 -17.77 -4.41 -19.71
C ARG A 109 -18.30 -4.67 -18.29
N VAL A 110 -17.60 -4.20 -17.28
CA VAL A 110 -18.01 -4.29 -15.86
C VAL A 110 -18.88 -3.09 -15.53
N PRO A 111 -19.99 -3.24 -14.80
CA PRO A 111 -20.83 -2.13 -14.36
C PRO A 111 -20.02 -1.08 -13.58
N LEU A 112 -20.33 0.20 -13.74
CA LEU A 112 -19.55 1.32 -13.20
C LEU A 112 -19.38 1.23 -11.67
N ALA A 113 -20.44 0.86 -10.95
CA ALA A 113 -20.38 0.68 -9.49
C ALA A 113 -19.43 -0.44 -9.06
N GLU A 114 -19.40 -1.54 -9.80
CA GLU A 114 -18.48 -2.66 -9.54
C GLU A 114 -17.03 -2.25 -9.85
N ARG A 115 -16.82 -1.45 -10.90
CA ARG A 115 -15.48 -0.90 -11.24
C ARG A 115 -14.95 -0.01 -10.11
N LEU A 116 -15.80 0.79 -9.49
CA LEU A 116 -15.44 1.57 -8.30
C LEU A 116 -15.04 0.65 -7.13
N THR A 117 -15.80 -0.44 -6.94
CA THR A 117 -15.47 -1.46 -5.93
C THR A 117 -14.11 -2.10 -6.22
N PHE A 118 -13.83 -2.50 -7.46
CA PHE A 118 -12.53 -3.06 -7.82
C PHE A 118 -11.37 -2.09 -7.58
N ALA A 119 -11.55 -0.79 -7.83
CA ALA A 119 -10.53 0.22 -7.50
C ALA A 119 -10.26 0.29 -5.99
N SER A 120 -11.29 0.16 -5.15
CA SER A 120 -11.15 0.13 -3.69
C SER A 120 -10.51 -1.18 -3.21
N ILE A 121 -10.92 -2.33 -3.77
CA ILE A 121 -10.32 -3.64 -3.46
C ILE A 121 -8.83 -3.64 -3.80
N TYR A 122 -8.45 -3.12 -4.99
CA TYR A 122 -7.04 -2.99 -5.36
C TYR A 122 -6.23 -2.25 -4.30
N GLN A 123 -6.75 -1.12 -3.80
CA GLN A 123 -6.09 -0.33 -2.77
C GLN A 123 -5.98 -1.09 -1.45
N THR A 124 -7.06 -1.74 -1.02
CA THR A 124 -7.08 -2.52 0.22
C THR A 124 -6.11 -3.70 0.18
N ASN A 125 -6.09 -4.43 -0.93
CA ASN A 125 -5.15 -5.52 -1.16
C ASN A 125 -3.69 -5.02 -1.12
N LEU A 126 -3.42 -3.87 -1.76
CA LEU A 126 -2.09 -3.27 -1.75
C LEU A 126 -1.66 -2.84 -0.34
N ASP A 127 -2.59 -2.29 0.46
CA ASP A 127 -2.33 -1.94 1.85
C ASP A 127 -1.93 -3.17 2.67
N GLU A 128 -2.70 -4.26 2.54
CA GLU A 128 -2.43 -5.51 3.25
C GLU A 128 -1.10 -6.14 2.81
N PHE A 129 -0.80 -6.10 1.51
CA PHE A 129 0.48 -6.55 0.97
C PHE A 129 1.66 -5.79 1.59
N PHE A 130 1.55 -4.46 1.72
CA PHE A 130 2.58 -3.67 2.39
C PHE A 130 2.67 -3.97 3.88
N MET A 131 1.53 -4.09 4.55
CA MET A 131 1.49 -4.37 5.98
C MET A 131 2.11 -5.71 6.34
N VAL A 132 1.87 -6.74 5.55
CA VAL A 132 2.30 -8.11 5.89
C VAL A 132 3.59 -8.47 5.14
N ARG A 133 3.57 -8.44 3.80
CA ARG A 133 4.68 -8.99 3.01
C ARG A 133 5.88 -8.07 2.94
N VAL A 134 5.66 -6.79 2.62
CA VAL A 134 6.75 -5.80 2.60
C VAL A 134 7.27 -5.58 4.01
N GLY A 135 6.38 -5.56 5.01
CA GLY A 135 6.75 -5.52 6.42
C GLY A 135 7.71 -6.64 6.82
N SER A 136 7.38 -7.88 6.48
CA SER A 136 8.25 -9.06 6.69
C SER A 136 9.61 -8.93 5.98
N LEU A 137 9.62 -8.47 4.72
CA LEU A 137 10.88 -8.25 3.99
C LEU A 137 11.75 -7.17 4.66
N MET A 138 11.16 -6.09 5.14
CA MET A 138 11.89 -5.02 5.85
C MET A 138 12.45 -5.50 7.19
N MET A 139 11.75 -6.36 7.92
CA MET A 139 12.27 -7.01 9.12
C MET A 139 13.48 -7.89 8.79
N GLN A 140 13.42 -8.66 7.70
CA GLN A 140 14.53 -9.49 7.23
C GLN A 140 15.77 -8.67 6.82
N MET A 141 15.59 -7.45 6.28
CA MET A 141 16.71 -6.54 5.97
C MET A 141 17.51 -6.13 7.21
N ASN A 142 16.85 -6.08 8.38
CA ASN A 142 17.47 -5.76 9.65
C ASN A 142 18.09 -6.98 10.36
N SER A 143 17.93 -8.19 9.80
CA SER A 143 18.54 -9.43 10.32
C SER A 143 20.04 -9.47 10.06
N LYS A 144 20.80 -10.14 10.96
CA LYS A 144 22.24 -10.37 10.78
C LYS A 144 22.56 -11.29 9.60
N GLU A 145 21.62 -12.17 9.24
CA GLU A 145 21.78 -13.12 8.14
C GLU A 145 21.09 -12.57 6.88
N LYS A 146 21.81 -12.59 5.76
CA LYS A 146 21.23 -12.24 4.45
C LYS A 146 20.34 -13.38 3.97
N ILE A 147 19.05 -13.10 3.88
CA ILE A 147 18.03 -14.04 3.39
C ILE A 147 17.81 -13.76 1.91
N PHE A 148 17.92 -14.82 1.08
CA PHE A 148 17.69 -14.75 -0.36
C PHE A 148 16.42 -15.52 -0.73
N GLU A 149 15.65 -14.98 -1.67
CA GLU A 149 14.51 -15.70 -2.24
C GLU A 149 14.99 -16.94 -3.01
N ASN A 150 14.27 -18.04 -2.87
CA ASN A 150 14.77 -19.37 -3.30
C ASN A 150 14.89 -19.54 -4.82
N LYS A 151 14.08 -18.85 -5.62
CA LYS A 151 14.02 -19.03 -7.09
C LYS A 151 14.80 -17.95 -7.83
N THR A 152 14.54 -16.71 -7.55
CA THR A 152 15.17 -15.56 -8.21
C THR A 152 16.45 -15.09 -7.53
N LYS A 153 16.77 -15.66 -6.35
CA LYS A 153 17.94 -15.29 -5.53
C LYS A 153 18.03 -13.83 -5.15
N MET A 154 16.91 -13.08 -5.28
CA MET A 154 16.86 -11.70 -4.85
C MET A 154 16.98 -11.61 -3.34
N SER A 155 17.81 -10.71 -2.85
CA SER A 155 17.84 -10.31 -1.43
C SER A 155 16.54 -9.59 -1.04
N SER A 156 16.24 -9.50 0.26
CA SER A 156 15.07 -8.76 0.74
C SER A 156 15.10 -7.29 0.30
N GLU A 157 16.28 -6.68 0.25
CA GLU A 157 16.47 -5.30 -0.21
C GLU A 157 16.16 -5.13 -1.71
N GLU A 158 16.66 -6.03 -2.55
CA GLU A 158 16.36 -6.05 -4.00
C GLU A 158 14.87 -6.25 -4.26
N GLN A 159 14.23 -7.16 -3.51
CA GLN A 159 12.79 -7.39 -3.59
C GLN A 159 11.99 -6.14 -3.23
N VAL A 160 12.29 -5.49 -2.10
CA VAL A 160 11.63 -4.24 -1.68
C VAL A 160 11.84 -3.13 -2.71
N SER A 161 13.05 -2.97 -3.24
CA SER A 161 13.32 -1.98 -4.29
C SER A 161 12.47 -2.23 -5.55
N ALA A 162 12.43 -3.47 -6.04
CA ALA A 162 11.64 -3.84 -7.22
C ALA A 162 10.13 -3.70 -6.98
N ILE A 163 9.64 -4.01 -5.77
CA ILE A 163 8.25 -3.79 -5.37
C ILE A 163 7.90 -2.31 -5.44
N LEU A 164 8.72 -1.43 -4.86
CA LEU A 164 8.48 0.01 -4.84
C LEU A 164 8.45 0.60 -6.26
N ASP A 165 9.38 0.18 -7.13
CA ASP A 165 9.42 0.59 -8.52
C ASP A 165 8.14 0.16 -9.26
N ARG A 166 7.72 -1.10 -9.08
CA ARG A 166 6.49 -1.63 -9.69
C ARG A 166 5.24 -0.93 -9.18
N VAL A 167 5.16 -0.63 -7.89
CA VAL A 167 4.04 0.11 -7.30
C VAL A 167 3.96 1.53 -7.87
N CYS A 168 5.08 2.21 -8.08
CA CYS A 168 5.10 3.53 -8.72
C CYS A 168 4.53 3.49 -10.17
N GLU A 169 4.74 2.40 -10.91
CA GLU A 169 4.12 2.21 -12.24
C GLU A 169 2.62 1.98 -12.12
N LEU A 170 2.20 1.11 -11.19
CA LEU A 170 0.80 0.77 -10.97
C LEU A 170 -0.01 1.99 -10.47
N GLU A 171 0.59 2.88 -9.67
CA GLU A 171 -0.05 4.14 -9.26
C GLU A 171 -0.35 5.07 -10.44
N LYS A 172 0.50 5.09 -11.47
CA LYS A 172 0.21 5.84 -12.72
C LYS A 172 -0.97 5.22 -13.47
N LYS A 173 -1.08 3.90 -13.48
CA LYS A 173 -2.20 3.17 -14.08
C LYS A 173 -3.50 3.41 -13.30
N LYS A 174 -3.43 3.29 -11.96
CA LYS A 174 -4.56 3.57 -11.06
C LYS A 174 -5.09 4.99 -11.27
N ALA A 175 -4.21 5.98 -11.40
CA ALA A 175 -4.60 7.36 -11.61
C ALA A 175 -5.41 7.55 -12.90
N ARG A 176 -4.99 6.92 -14.02
CA ARG A 176 -5.73 6.98 -15.30
C ARG A 176 -7.10 6.31 -15.20
N ILE A 177 -7.16 5.14 -14.56
CA ILE A 177 -8.45 4.43 -14.36
C ILE A 177 -9.37 5.25 -13.46
N TYR A 178 -8.86 5.83 -12.39
CA TYR A 178 -9.63 6.69 -11.50
C TYR A 178 -10.21 7.90 -12.24
N GLU A 179 -9.40 8.58 -13.05
CA GLU A 179 -9.83 9.73 -13.85
C GLU A 179 -10.93 9.33 -14.84
N GLN A 180 -10.81 8.17 -15.49
CA GLN A 180 -11.83 7.61 -16.36
C GLN A 180 -13.13 7.33 -15.59
N LEU A 181 -13.08 6.68 -14.42
CA LEU A 181 -14.24 6.40 -13.58
C LEU A 181 -14.95 7.68 -13.15
N MET A 182 -14.21 8.70 -12.74
CA MET A 182 -14.79 10.00 -12.37
C MET A 182 -15.44 10.68 -13.57
N GLY A 183 -14.86 10.58 -14.77
CA GLY A 183 -15.46 11.09 -16.00
C GLY A 183 -16.76 10.37 -16.40
N GLU A 184 -16.86 9.07 -16.15
CA GLU A 184 -18.07 8.27 -16.43
C GLU A 184 -19.18 8.49 -15.38
N LEU A 185 -18.83 8.93 -14.16
CA LEU A 185 -19.79 9.30 -13.11
C LEU A 185 -20.45 10.68 -13.38
N GLU A 186 -19.74 11.59 -14.04
CA GLU A 186 -20.21 12.97 -14.25
C GLU A 186 -21.53 13.04 -15.02
N PRO A 187 -21.76 12.34 -16.16
CA PRO A 187 -23.05 12.33 -16.85
C PRO A 187 -24.16 11.64 -16.04
N LYS A 188 -23.84 10.87 -15.01
CA LYS A 188 -24.79 10.27 -14.06
C LYS A 188 -25.14 11.20 -12.88
N GLY A 189 -24.70 12.47 -12.95
CA GLY A 189 -24.97 13.48 -11.94
C GLY A 189 -24.11 13.33 -10.67
N VAL A 190 -23.03 12.54 -10.72
CA VAL A 190 -22.13 12.36 -9.57
C VAL A 190 -20.74 12.91 -9.90
N ARG A 191 -20.25 13.82 -9.06
CA ARG A 191 -18.95 14.48 -9.26
C ARG A 191 -18.18 14.55 -7.96
N ILE A 192 -16.88 14.23 -8.03
CA ILE A 192 -15.93 14.55 -6.97
C ILE A 192 -15.08 15.72 -7.44
N ILE A 193 -15.14 16.82 -6.70
CA ILE A 193 -14.44 18.05 -7.08
C ILE A 193 -13.43 18.49 -6.01
N ASN A 194 -12.49 19.31 -6.42
CA ASN A 194 -11.61 20.05 -5.53
C ASN A 194 -12.04 21.51 -5.41
N PHE A 195 -11.48 22.24 -4.46
CA PHE A 195 -11.86 23.61 -4.15
C PHE A 195 -11.76 24.58 -5.36
N ASN A 196 -10.85 24.33 -6.29
CA ASN A 196 -10.65 25.19 -7.48
C ASN A 196 -11.83 25.16 -8.48
N LYS A 197 -12.76 24.23 -8.32
CA LYS A 197 -13.95 24.07 -9.18
C LYS A 197 -15.23 24.68 -8.55
N LEU A 198 -15.10 25.40 -7.45
CA LEU A 198 -16.19 26.06 -6.76
C LEU A 198 -16.41 27.50 -7.24
N SER A 199 -17.65 27.97 -7.20
CA SER A 199 -17.95 29.39 -7.25
C SER A 199 -17.54 30.07 -5.93
N LYS A 200 -17.53 31.39 -5.90
CA LYS A 200 -17.22 32.13 -4.69
C LYS A 200 -18.24 31.82 -3.57
N ASP A 201 -19.53 31.87 -3.88
CA ASP A 201 -20.60 31.63 -2.91
C ASP A 201 -20.54 30.21 -2.32
N GLU A 202 -20.20 29.21 -3.15
CA GLU A 202 -19.99 27.84 -2.68
C GLU A 202 -18.75 27.72 -1.79
N GLY A 203 -17.70 28.47 -2.11
CA GLY A 203 -16.51 28.59 -1.28
C GLY A 203 -16.83 29.15 0.10
N ASP A 204 -17.60 30.22 0.16
CA ASP A 204 -18.03 30.87 1.40
C ASP A 204 -18.91 29.93 2.25
N LEU A 205 -19.83 29.19 1.62
CA LEU A 205 -20.64 28.17 2.30
C LEU A 205 -19.78 27.04 2.90
N LEU A 206 -18.80 26.54 2.13
CA LEU A 206 -17.91 25.51 2.63
C LEU A 206 -16.93 26.00 3.68
N GLU A 207 -16.56 27.29 3.63
CA GLU A 207 -15.78 27.92 4.69
C GLU A 207 -16.56 27.98 6.00
N ALA A 208 -17.81 28.42 5.96
CA ALA A 208 -18.69 28.40 7.12
C ALA A 208 -18.92 26.98 7.66
N TYR A 209 -19.09 26.00 6.76
CA TYR A 209 -19.20 24.60 7.15
C TYR A 209 -17.92 24.10 7.82
N PHE A 210 -16.75 24.41 7.26
CA PHE A 210 -15.46 24.07 7.83
C PHE A 210 -15.30 24.62 9.25
N ASP A 211 -15.58 25.92 9.44
CA ASP A 211 -15.44 26.59 10.73
C ASP A 211 -16.40 26.03 11.79
N ALA A 212 -17.63 25.66 11.42
CA ALA A 212 -18.64 25.17 12.35
C ALA A 212 -18.51 23.66 12.65
N HIS A 213 -18.16 22.84 11.64
CA HIS A 213 -18.34 21.39 11.73
C HIS A 213 -17.03 20.58 11.62
N ILE A 214 -15.91 21.19 11.21
CA ILE A 214 -14.66 20.49 11.04
C ILE A 214 -13.56 21.07 11.93
N ALA A 215 -13.30 22.37 11.85
CA ALA A 215 -12.19 23.01 12.55
C ALA A 215 -12.17 22.77 14.07
N PRO A 216 -13.32 22.77 14.81
CA PRO A 216 -13.34 22.54 16.26
C PRO A 216 -12.87 21.14 16.66
N PHE A 217 -12.91 20.17 15.75
CA PHE A 217 -12.52 18.78 15.99
C PHE A 217 -11.10 18.45 15.51
N LEU A 218 -10.40 19.42 14.94
CA LEU A 218 -9.03 19.24 14.47
C LEU A 218 -8.02 19.62 15.56
N SER A 219 -6.96 18.84 15.66
CA SER A 219 -5.86 19.07 16.60
C SER A 219 -4.56 19.34 15.83
N PRO A 220 -4.30 20.58 15.39
CA PRO A 220 -3.09 20.91 14.66
C PRO A 220 -1.87 20.83 15.58
N MET A 221 -0.82 20.14 15.13
CA MET A 221 0.43 19.97 15.84
C MET A 221 1.56 20.66 15.08
N ILE A 222 2.57 21.18 15.81
CA ILE A 222 3.77 21.77 15.20
C ILE A 222 4.98 21.02 15.74
N ILE A 223 5.73 20.40 14.84
CA ILE A 223 6.93 19.64 15.20
C ILE A 223 8.07 20.60 15.57
N GLY A 224 8.75 20.33 16.67
CA GLY A 224 9.86 21.12 17.15
C GLY A 224 10.60 20.45 18.31
N LYS A 225 11.60 21.15 18.87
CA LYS A 225 12.39 20.60 19.98
C LYS A 225 11.57 20.26 21.23
N GLN A 226 10.48 20.98 21.47
CA GLN A 226 9.61 20.81 22.64
C GLN A 226 8.40 19.90 22.34
N GLN A 227 8.12 19.65 21.08
CA GLN A 227 7.03 18.78 20.64
C GLN A 227 7.62 17.75 19.67
N PRO A 228 7.88 16.53 20.16
CA PRO A 228 8.40 15.45 19.32
C PRO A 228 7.42 15.12 18.18
N PHE A 229 7.91 14.40 17.18
CA PHE A 229 7.08 13.94 16.08
C PHE A 229 5.94 13.05 16.63
N PRO A 230 4.68 13.33 16.29
CA PRO A 230 3.57 12.55 16.79
C PRO A 230 3.58 11.14 16.20
N PHE A 231 3.04 10.19 16.95
CA PHE A 231 2.78 8.87 16.40
C PHE A 231 1.67 8.97 15.35
N LEU A 232 1.99 8.61 14.10
CA LEU A 232 1.03 8.55 13.01
C LEU A 232 0.42 7.15 12.95
N ALA A 233 -0.88 7.05 13.19
CA ALA A 233 -1.60 5.79 13.18
C ALA A 233 -1.64 5.17 11.76
N ASN A 234 -1.67 3.83 11.71
CA ASN A 234 -1.68 3.08 10.46
C ASN A 234 -2.90 3.43 9.58
N LYS A 235 -2.66 3.73 8.31
CA LYS A 235 -3.66 4.06 7.28
C LYS A 235 -4.50 5.33 7.53
N GLN A 236 -4.22 6.09 8.57
CA GLN A 236 -4.89 7.35 8.83
C GLN A 236 -4.38 8.47 7.92
N LEU A 237 -5.27 9.41 7.58
CA LEU A 237 -4.94 10.58 6.76
C LEU A 237 -4.51 11.75 7.63
N TYR A 238 -3.43 12.41 7.22
CA TYR A 238 -2.88 13.59 7.87
C TYR A 238 -2.62 14.69 6.86
N ALA A 239 -2.97 15.93 7.16
CA ALA A 239 -2.44 17.06 6.42
C ALA A 239 -1.04 17.40 6.96
N VAL A 240 -0.03 17.31 6.11
CA VAL A 240 1.33 17.76 6.38
C VAL A 240 1.53 19.13 5.76
N VAL A 241 2.03 20.07 6.55
CA VAL A 241 2.13 21.47 6.19
C VAL A 241 3.53 22.01 6.49
N LEU A 242 4.18 22.56 5.48
CA LEU A 242 5.47 23.23 5.66
C LEU A 242 5.24 24.70 6.01
N LEU A 243 5.62 25.04 7.21
CA LEU A 243 5.37 26.32 7.85
C LEU A 243 6.65 27.17 7.89
N THR A 244 6.49 28.48 7.79
CA THR A 244 7.57 29.43 8.04
C THR A 244 7.09 30.48 9.04
N THR A 245 7.86 30.69 10.10
CA THR A 245 7.60 31.77 11.04
C THR A 245 7.89 33.13 10.41
N GLN A 246 7.39 34.23 11.00
CA GLN A 246 7.71 35.58 10.56
C GLN A 246 9.23 35.88 10.55
N LYS A 247 10.01 35.19 11.40
CA LYS A 247 11.47 35.27 11.47
C LYS A 247 12.19 34.35 10.48
N GLY A 248 11.46 33.76 9.49
CA GLY A 248 12.04 32.87 8.48
C GLY A 248 12.34 31.44 8.95
N LYS A 249 12.02 31.06 10.19
CA LYS A 249 12.32 29.73 10.73
C LYS A 249 11.30 28.71 10.20
N LYS A 250 11.81 27.61 9.63
CA LYS A 250 11.00 26.52 9.10
C LYS A 250 10.47 25.62 10.21
N LYS A 251 9.26 25.14 10.04
CA LYS A 251 8.55 24.19 10.91
C LYS A 251 7.71 23.25 10.07
N THR A 252 7.42 22.07 10.59
CA THR A 252 6.47 21.13 10.00
C THR A 252 5.23 21.04 10.89
N GLY A 253 4.06 21.26 10.27
CA GLY A 253 2.76 21.08 10.92
C GLY A 253 2.14 19.77 10.49
N ILE A 254 1.40 19.11 11.39
CA ILE A 254 0.62 17.91 11.13
C ILE A 254 -0.77 18.08 11.70
N VAL A 255 -1.79 17.76 10.89
CA VAL A 255 -3.20 17.78 11.29
C VAL A 255 -3.82 16.43 10.96
N PRO A 256 -4.35 15.69 11.95
CA PRO A 256 -5.15 14.50 11.69
C PRO A 256 -6.41 14.89 10.90
N CYS A 257 -6.64 14.22 9.75
CA CYS A 257 -7.80 14.49 8.89
C CYS A 257 -8.93 13.47 9.08
N SER A 258 -8.66 12.33 9.69
CA SER A 258 -9.64 11.26 9.90
C SER A 258 -10.19 11.34 11.31
N ASN A 259 -11.51 11.45 11.44
CA ASN A 259 -12.21 11.23 12.70
C ASN A 259 -13.62 10.69 12.44
N SER A 260 -14.32 10.33 13.51
CA SER A 260 -15.70 9.80 13.45
C SER A 260 -16.77 10.89 13.56
N VAL A 261 -16.38 12.15 13.74
CA VAL A 261 -17.32 13.24 14.07
C VAL A 261 -17.92 13.89 12.82
N PHE A 262 -17.11 14.08 11.77
CA PHE A 262 -17.59 14.67 10.52
C PHE A 262 -17.51 13.67 9.34
N LYS A 263 -18.42 13.90 8.37
CA LYS A 263 -18.48 13.07 7.16
C LYS A 263 -17.24 13.30 6.29
N ARG A 264 -16.71 12.23 5.71
CA ARG A 264 -15.59 12.33 4.78
C ARG A 264 -16.03 12.85 3.41
N LEU A 265 -17.21 12.40 2.93
CA LEU A 265 -17.81 12.85 1.67
C LEU A 265 -18.79 13.98 1.97
N ILE A 266 -18.42 15.21 1.60
CA ILE A 266 -19.18 16.44 1.85
C ILE A 266 -19.88 16.83 0.56
N GLU A 267 -21.20 16.81 0.55
CA GLU A 267 -22.01 17.25 -0.59
C GLU A 267 -22.05 18.78 -0.67
N ILE A 268 -21.93 19.32 -1.87
CA ILE A 268 -22.04 20.76 -2.12
C ILE A 268 -23.52 21.14 -2.11
N PRO A 269 -23.98 22.00 -1.18
CA PRO A 269 -25.41 22.25 -0.99
C PRO A 269 -26.13 22.78 -2.23
N THR A 270 -25.42 23.56 -3.06
CA THR A 270 -25.97 24.18 -4.29
C THR A 270 -25.96 23.26 -5.51
N ARG A 271 -25.24 22.13 -5.43
CA ARG A 271 -25.06 21.16 -6.53
C ARG A 271 -25.25 19.74 -6.03
N PRO A 272 -26.51 19.25 -5.94
CA PRO A 272 -26.77 17.86 -5.54
C PRO A 272 -25.97 16.85 -6.38
N GLY A 273 -25.40 15.83 -5.74
CA GLY A 273 -24.54 14.83 -6.39
C GLY A 273 -23.09 15.29 -6.60
N THR A 274 -22.76 16.53 -6.22
CA THR A 274 -21.38 17.01 -6.27
C THR A 274 -20.76 16.99 -4.88
N PHE A 275 -19.62 16.34 -4.75
CA PHE A 275 -18.99 16.08 -3.46
C PHE A 275 -17.54 16.58 -3.41
N MET A 276 -17.09 16.89 -2.21
CA MET A 276 -15.69 17.15 -1.88
C MET A 276 -15.26 16.23 -0.74
N LEU A 277 -14.04 15.74 -0.78
CA LEU A 277 -13.46 14.97 0.32
C LEU A 277 -13.05 15.92 1.46
N SER A 278 -13.35 15.55 2.71
CA SER A 278 -13.05 16.37 3.88
C SER A 278 -11.57 16.70 4.03
N GLU A 279 -10.69 15.77 3.65
CA GLU A 279 -9.25 15.98 3.66
C GLU A 279 -8.81 17.09 2.68
N GLU A 280 -9.48 17.23 1.54
CA GLU A 280 -9.21 18.33 0.59
C GLU A 280 -9.71 19.67 1.13
N LEU A 281 -10.86 19.68 1.80
CA LEU A 281 -11.39 20.86 2.47
C LEU A 281 -10.47 21.31 3.62
N ILE A 282 -10.03 20.37 4.46
CA ILE A 282 -9.06 20.64 5.54
C ILE A 282 -7.77 21.19 4.95
N LEU A 283 -7.26 20.58 3.88
CA LEU A 283 -6.03 21.02 3.25
C LEU A 283 -6.18 22.43 2.64
N HIS A 284 -7.38 22.79 2.15
CA HIS A 284 -7.64 24.12 1.62
C HIS A 284 -7.58 25.17 2.74
N PHE A 285 -8.32 24.99 3.83
CA PHE A 285 -8.43 25.92 4.95
C PHE A 285 -7.37 25.73 6.04
N VAL A 286 -6.35 24.92 5.80
CA VAL A 286 -5.33 24.63 6.80
C VAL A 286 -4.59 25.89 7.33
N SER A 287 -4.58 26.99 6.57
CA SER A 287 -4.04 28.28 7.01
C SER A 287 -4.74 28.84 8.24
N LYS A 288 -6.04 28.60 8.39
CA LYS A 288 -6.81 29.01 9.58
C LYS A 288 -6.33 28.31 10.86
N LEU A 289 -5.79 27.10 10.72
CA LEU A 289 -5.27 26.32 11.84
C LEU A 289 -3.87 26.76 12.27
N TYR A 290 -3.17 27.53 11.43
CA TYR A 290 -1.82 28.03 11.67
C TYR A 290 -1.68 29.55 11.45
N PRO A 291 -2.46 30.39 12.13
CA PRO A 291 -2.57 31.84 11.84
C PRO A 291 -1.26 32.62 12.03
N LYS A 292 -0.32 32.08 12.82
CA LYS A 292 0.99 32.72 13.10
C LYS A 292 2.09 32.29 12.12
N TYR A 293 1.76 31.51 11.07
CA TYR A 293 2.72 30.92 10.15
C TYR A 293 2.34 31.17 8.71
N VAL A 294 3.34 31.26 7.86
CA VAL A 294 3.16 31.25 6.39
C VAL A 294 3.29 29.82 5.90
N ILE A 295 2.26 29.35 5.19
CA ILE A 295 2.26 28.03 4.56
C ILE A 295 3.05 28.11 3.26
N ARG A 296 4.03 27.23 3.10
CA ARG A 296 4.83 27.12 1.88
C ARG A 296 4.37 25.98 0.99
N GLU A 297 4.16 24.82 1.58
CA GLU A 297 3.72 23.63 0.88
C GLU A 297 2.78 22.83 1.79
N LYS A 298 1.90 22.06 1.18
CA LYS A 298 0.95 21.23 1.90
C LYS A 298 0.59 19.97 1.10
N SER A 299 0.40 18.86 1.77
CA SER A 299 -0.01 17.58 1.18
C SER A 299 -0.85 16.78 2.16
N ILE A 300 -1.74 15.95 1.65
CA ILE A 300 -2.27 14.85 2.47
C ILE A 300 -1.22 13.76 2.48
N MET A 301 -0.97 13.18 3.64
CA MET A 301 -0.05 12.10 3.88
C MET A 301 -0.79 10.92 4.52
N ARG A 302 -0.40 9.71 4.14
CA ARG A 302 -0.89 8.46 4.72
C ARG A 302 0.29 7.54 4.96
N VAL A 303 0.38 6.97 6.16
CA VAL A 303 1.44 6.03 6.54
C VAL A 303 0.86 4.63 6.63
N THR A 304 1.47 3.68 5.93
CA THR A 304 1.20 2.26 6.11
C THR A 304 2.29 1.67 7.00
N ARG A 305 1.90 0.92 8.04
CA ARG A 305 2.82 0.31 9.00
C ARG A 305 2.82 -1.21 8.85
N ASN A 306 3.92 -1.83 9.25
CA ASN A 306 4.01 -3.28 9.37
C ASN A 306 2.91 -3.80 10.31
N ALA A 307 2.25 -4.91 9.97
CA ALA A 307 1.28 -5.58 10.83
C ALA A 307 1.80 -6.93 11.35
N ASP A 308 2.94 -7.36 10.83
CA ASP A 308 3.55 -8.62 11.22
C ASP A 308 4.31 -8.45 12.53
N ILE A 309 3.96 -9.24 13.51
CA ILE A 309 4.65 -9.31 14.79
C ILE A 309 5.28 -10.69 14.86
N ASP A 310 6.58 -10.73 14.97
CA ASP A 310 7.28 -11.95 15.33
C ASP A 310 6.96 -12.33 16.78
N ALA A 311 5.85 -13.06 16.96
CA ALA A 311 5.43 -13.53 18.25
C ALA A 311 6.43 -14.53 18.87
N GLN A 312 7.25 -15.19 18.03
CA GLN A 312 8.26 -16.16 18.50
C GLN A 312 9.46 -15.46 19.14
N SER A 313 9.83 -14.26 18.67
CA SER A 313 10.92 -13.47 19.28
C SER A 313 10.57 -12.92 20.66
N MET A 314 9.33 -13.04 21.09
CA MET A 314 8.81 -12.50 22.35
C MET A 314 8.43 -13.59 23.37
N TYR A 315 8.69 -14.86 23.04
CA TYR A 315 8.46 -15.96 23.96
C TYR A 315 9.55 -15.91 25.04
N ASP A 316 9.19 -15.36 26.19
CA ASP A 316 9.96 -15.44 27.42
C ASP A 316 9.21 -16.43 28.32
N GLU A 317 9.83 -17.57 28.66
CA GLU A 317 9.20 -18.65 29.43
C GLU A 317 8.75 -18.19 30.83
N ASP A 318 9.32 -17.07 31.32
CA ASP A 318 9.00 -16.50 32.63
C ASP A 318 7.92 -15.40 32.60
N MET A 319 7.38 -15.04 31.42
CA MET A 319 6.40 -13.96 31.30
C MET A 319 4.97 -14.50 31.31
N ASP A 320 4.13 -14.00 32.23
CA ASP A 320 2.69 -14.32 32.26
C ASP A 320 2.03 -13.96 30.93
N TYR A 321 1.19 -14.86 30.40
CA TYR A 321 0.48 -14.71 29.14
C TYR A 321 -0.25 -13.36 28.99
N ARG A 322 -0.82 -12.85 30.09
CA ARG A 322 -1.49 -11.56 30.12
C ARG A 322 -0.50 -10.40 29.84
N ASN A 323 0.63 -10.40 30.49
CA ASN A 323 1.67 -9.37 30.32
C ASN A 323 2.28 -9.45 28.93
N MET A 324 2.47 -10.67 28.40
CA MET A 324 2.91 -10.89 27.02
C MET A 324 1.91 -10.32 26.02
N MET A 325 0.61 -10.55 26.20
CA MET A 325 -0.44 -10.01 25.34
C MET A 325 -0.56 -8.49 25.46
N GLU A 326 -0.40 -7.90 26.62
CA GLU A 326 -0.35 -6.44 26.79
C GLU A 326 0.86 -5.82 26.08
N GLU A 327 2.02 -6.44 26.15
CA GLU A 327 3.20 -6.01 25.39
C GLU A 327 3.04 -6.18 23.86
N LEU A 328 2.47 -7.29 23.43
CA LEU A 328 2.10 -7.51 22.04
C LEU A 328 1.18 -6.41 21.50
N ILE A 329 0.15 -6.07 22.28
CA ILE A 329 -0.78 -4.98 21.92
C ILE A 329 -0.06 -3.65 21.88
N LYS A 330 0.79 -3.34 22.86
CA LYS A 330 1.59 -2.09 22.88
C LYS A 330 2.57 -2.00 21.70
N LYS A 331 3.23 -3.11 21.34
CA LYS A 331 4.12 -3.17 20.17
C LYS A 331 3.35 -3.08 18.85
N ARG A 332 2.17 -3.68 18.76
CA ARG A 332 1.28 -3.63 17.59
C ARG A 332 0.87 -2.20 17.22
N VAL A 333 0.74 -1.34 18.22
CA VAL A 333 0.42 0.08 18.01
C VAL A 333 1.60 0.86 17.43
N ARG A 334 2.85 0.40 17.61
CA ARG A 334 4.10 1.11 17.26
C ARG A 334 4.92 0.45 16.14
N LEU A 335 4.29 -0.37 15.30
CA LEU A 335 5.00 -1.05 14.22
C LEU A 335 5.60 -0.05 13.21
N ASP A 336 6.73 -0.44 12.63
CA ASP A 336 7.52 0.42 11.75
C ASP A 336 6.76 0.81 10.47
N PRO A 337 6.93 2.05 9.99
CA PRO A 337 6.40 2.45 8.70
C PRO A 337 7.03 1.63 7.57
N VAL A 338 6.20 1.22 6.62
CA VAL A 338 6.65 0.48 5.42
C VAL A 338 6.39 1.25 4.13
N ARG A 339 5.47 2.22 4.15
CA ARG A 339 5.15 3.08 3.01
C ARG A 339 4.58 4.42 3.50
N VAL A 340 4.95 5.49 2.80
CA VAL A 340 4.39 6.83 2.99
C VAL A 340 3.82 7.32 1.65
N GLU A 341 2.54 7.61 1.61
CA GLU A 341 1.85 8.12 0.44
C GLU A 341 1.60 9.63 0.61
N LEU A 342 1.81 10.39 -0.46
CA LEU A 342 1.59 11.84 -0.51
C LEU A 342 0.68 12.20 -1.68
N SER A 343 -0.39 12.95 -1.42
CA SER A 343 -1.34 13.40 -2.47
C SER A 343 -0.75 14.49 -3.37
N ARG A 344 0.24 15.23 -2.86
CA ARG A 344 0.93 16.32 -3.57
C ARG A 344 2.42 16.21 -3.34
N LYS A 345 3.20 16.59 -4.34
CA LYS A 345 4.65 16.68 -4.20
C LYS A 345 5.02 17.77 -3.21
N ILE A 346 5.92 17.46 -2.31
CA ILE A 346 6.59 18.38 -1.40
C ILE A 346 8.08 18.41 -1.72
N ASN A 347 8.78 19.45 -1.28
CA ASN A 347 10.20 19.60 -1.58
C ASN A 347 11.05 18.51 -0.92
N ARG A 348 12.24 18.29 -1.51
CA ARG A 348 13.15 17.23 -1.08
C ARG A 348 13.57 17.35 0.40
N LYS A 349 13.76 18.57 0.89
CA LYS A 349 14.16 18.80 2.30
C LYS A 349 13.07 18.37 3.28
N ALA A 350 11.80 18.59 2.92
CA ALA A 350 10.68 18.10 3.72
C ALA A 350 10.59 16.58 3.72
N ILE A 351 10.85 15.94 2.58
CA ILE A 351 10.94 14.47 2.51
C ILE A 351 12.10 13.98 3.38
N ASP A 352 13.27 14.66 3.35
CA ASP A 352 14.41 14.31 4.19
C ASP A 352 14.07 14.39 5.68
N GLU A 353 13.37 15.45 6.10
CA GLU A 353 12.92 15.64 7.47
C GLU A 353 11.90 14.57 7.90
N LEU A 354 10.86 14.32 7.08
CA LEU A 354 9.86 13.29 7.35
C LEU A 354 10.47 11.88 7.36
N SER A 355 11.40 11.60 6.44
CA SER A 355 12.15 10.33 6.38
C SER A 355 12.93 10.09 7.68
N SER A 356 13.56 11.12 8.22
CA SER A 356 14.28 11.05 9.50
C SER A 356 13.32 10.84 10.69
N PHE A 357 12.17 11.53 10.72
CA PHE A 357 11.19 11.38 11.79
C PHE A 357 10.48 10.04 11.79
N LEU A 358 10.23 9.49 10.60
CA LEU A 358 9.54 8.21 10.43
C LEU A 358 10.51 7.03 10.39
N GLU A 359 11.81 7.28 10.43
CA GLU A 359 12.88 6.26 10.35
C GLU A 359 12.72 5.32 9.12
N ILE A 360 12.29 5.88 7.98
CA ILE A 360 12.03 5.14 6.76
C ILE A 360 12.76 5.76 5.56
N GLY A 361 13.28 4.93 4.66
CA GLY A 361 14.01 5.36 3.47
C GLY A 361 13.15 6.20 2.52
N LYS A 362 13.77 7.18 1.85
CA LYS A 362 13.08 8.10 0.92
C LYS A 362 12.38 7.40 -0.27
N LYS A 363 12.86 6.23 -0.68
CA LYS A 363 12.23 5.42 -1.74
C LYS A 363 10.82 4.97 -1.38
N HIS A 364 10.50 4.89 -0.09
CA HIS A 364 9.18 4.51 0.40
C HIS A 364 8.14 5.66 0.36
N PHE A 365 8.55 6.88 -0.02
CA PHE A 365 7.65 8.01 -0.23
C PHE A 365 7.11 7.98 -1.66
N ILE A 366 5.82 7.68 -1.80
CA ILE A 366 5.13 7.52 -3.09
C ILE A 366 4.18 8.69 -3.29
N SER A 367 4.33 9.41 -4.40
CA SER A 367 3.38 10.45 -4.79
C SER A 367 2.21 9.83 -5.54
N VAL A 368 1.00 10.02 -5.01
CA VAL A 368 -0.25 9.42 -5.50
C VAL A 368 -1.19 10.51 -6.00
N LYS A 369 -1.74 10.36 -7.20
CA LYS A 369 -2.65 11.35 -7.81
C LYS A 369 -4.13 11.09 -7.52
N THR A 370 -4.46 9.93 -6.97
CA THR A 370 -5.81 9.58 -6.53
C THR A 370 -5.98 9.91 -5.04
N PRO A 371 -7.20 9.92 -4.49
CA PRO A 371 -7.38 9.91 -3.05
C PRO A 371 -6.57 8.79 -2.39
N LEU A 372 -5.90 9.10 -1.27
CA LEU A 372 -5.01 8.15 -0.58
C LEU A 372 -5.77 7.02 0.11
N ASP A 373 -7.06 7.17 0.30
CA ASP A 373 -7.97 6.15 0.80
C ASP A 373 -9.22 6.14 -0.08
N MET A 374 -9.48 4.98 -0.70
CA MET A 374 -10.59 4.77 -1.64
C MET A 374 -11.89 4.33 -0.96
N SER A 375 -11.95 4.28 0.38
CA SER A 375 -13.15 3.81 1.09
C SER A 375 -14.40 4.69 0.87
N PHE A 376 -14.23 5.94 0.46
CA PHE A 376 -15.34 6.83 0.13
C PHE A 376 -16.21 6.32 -1.03
N VAL A 377 -15.70 5.45 -1.90
CA VAL A 377 -16.46 4.90 -3.03
C VAL A 377 -17.66 4.07 -2.57
N PHE A 378 -17.63 3.49 -1.37
CA PHE A 378 -18.77 2.75 -0.81
C PHE A 378 -19.93 3.70 -0.43
N GLN A 379 -19.60 4.90 0.07
CA GLN A 379 -20.61 5.94 0.33
C GLN A 379 -21.21 6.45 -0.99
N LEU A 380 -20.37 6.59 -2.01
CA LEU A 380 -20.78 7.00 -3.35
C LEU A 380 -21.70 5.97 -4.01
N GLN A 381 -21.41 4.68 -3.86
CA GLN A 381 -22.27 3.59 -4.34
C GLN A 381 -23.63 3.61 -3.65
N HIS A 382 -23.68 3.86 -2.35
CA HIS A 382 -24.95 3.97 -1.63
C HIS A 382 -25.78 5.12 -2.20
N TYR A 383 -25.19 6.28 -2.43
CA TYR A 383 -25.84 7.42 -3.06
C TYR A 383 -26.37 7.10 -4.48
N LEU A 384 -25.60 6.35 -5.29
CA LEU A 384 -26.03 5.92 -6.63
C LEU A 384 -27.21 4.94 -6.59
N ARG A 385 -27.24 4.04 -5.60
CA ARG A 385 -28.36 3.09 -5.40
C ARG A 385 -29.65 3.81 -5.07
N ASP A 386 -29.58 4.80 -4.16
CA ASP A 386 -30.75 5.58 -3.76
C ASP A 386 -31.35 6.34 -4.94
N LYS A 387 -30.53 6.69 -5.93
CA LYS A 387 -30.97 7.34 -7.17
C LYS A 387 -31.42 6.36 -8.27
N GLN A 388 -31.36 5.06 -8.06
CA GLN A 388 -31.63 4.01 -9.08
C GLN A 388 -30.74 4.15 -10.33
N GLU A 389 -29.54 4.66 -10.21
CA GLU A 389 -28.61 4.97 -11.31
C GLU A 389 -27.52 3.89 -11.52
N LEU A 390 -27.70 2.72 -10.94
CA LEU A 390 -26.76 1.59 -11.02
C LEU A 390 -27.06 0.66 -12.19
#